data_5638240563edd66a4133e8f053af8fb8
#
_entry.id   5638240563edd66a4133e8f053af8fb8
#
_cell.length_a   1.000
_cell.length_b   1.000
_cell.length_c   1.000
_cell.angle_alpha   90.00
_cell.angle_beta   90.00
_cell.angle_gamma   90.00
#
_symmetry.space_group_name_H-M   'P 1'
#
loop_
_entity.id
_entity.type
_entity.pdbx_description
1 polymer ?
#
loop_
_entity_poly.entity_id
_entity_poly.type
_entity_poly.pdbx_seq_one_letter_code
_entity_poly.pdbx_strand_id
1 'polypeptide(L)'
;MELNFYLILALLLFSIGVIGVLTRRNAIVVFMCIELMLNSVNLVFVSFSSFLGNLNGQLFVFFIMTVAAAEAAIGLAIIIALYRNKSTINLDEINILKW
;
A
#
# COMPACT_ATOMS: atom_id res chain seq x y z
N MET A 1 4.85 6.23 -24.00
CA MET A 1 3.48 5.91 -23.65
C MET A 1 2.78 7.13 -23.13
N GLU A 2 1.49 7.18 -23.34
CA GLU A 2 0.72 8.34 -22.95
C GLU A 2 0.46 8.34 -21.44
N LEU A 3 0.34 9.53 -20.89
CA LEU A 3 0.01 9.72 -19.48
C LEU A 3 -1.28 8.99 -19.09
N ASN A 4 -2.29 9.05 -19.97
CA ASN A 4 -3.59 8.43 -19.71
C ASN A 4 -3.47 6.93 -19.46
N PHE A 5 -2.59 6.25 -20.19
CA PHE A 5 -2.36 4.82 -19.97
C PHE A 5 -1.93 4.53 -18.55
N TYR A 6 -0.97 5.29 -18.06
CA TYR A 6 -0.44 5.09 -16.72
C TYR A 6 -1.46 5.45 -15.64
N LEU A 7 -2.25 6.49 -15.88
CA LEU A 7 -3.29 6.88 -14.93
C LEU A 7 -4.38 5.83 -14.84
N ILE A 8 -4.76 5.23 -15.96
CA ILE A 8 -5.74 4.16 -15.97
C ILE A 8 -5.19 2.94 -15.23
N LEU A 9 -3.94 2.59 -15.48
CA LEU A 9 -3.30 1.48 -14.79
C LEU A 9 -3.27 1.73 -13.27
N ALA A 10 -2.89 2.94 -12.87
CA ALA A 10 -2.84 3.30 -11.46
C ALA A 10 -4.23 3.20 -10.82
N LEU A 11 -5.26 3.65 -11.51
CA LEU A 11 -6.63 3.58 -11.03
C LEU A 11 -7.07 2.13 -10.84
N LEU A 12 -6.74 1.26 -11.79
CA LEU A 12 -7.07 -0.15 -11.68
C LEU A 12 -6.37 -0.81 -10.50
N LEU A 13 -5.08 -0.52 -10.33
CA LEU A 13 -4.32 -1.07 -9.20
C LEU A 13 -4.86 -0.60 -7.86
N PHE A 14 -5.17 0.69 -7.77
CA PHE A 14 -5.74 1.26 -6.55
C PHE A 14 -7.08 0.60 -6.23
N SER A 15 -7.92 0.43 -7.25
CA SER A 15 -9.24 -0.18 -7.07
C SER A 15 -9.13 -1.63 -6.58
N ILE A 16 -8.19 -2.38 -7.14
CA ILE A 16 -7.94 -3.75 -6.70
C ILE A 16 -7.52 -3.76 -5.23
N GLY A 17 -6.64 -2.85 -4.86
CA GLY A 17 -6.21 -2.73 -3.46
C GLY A 17 -7.37 -2.41 -2.53
N VAL A 18 -8.23 -1.48 -2.90
CA VAL A 18 -9.39 -1.11 -2.10
C VAL A 18 -10.32 -2.31 -1.92
N ILE A 19 -10.61 -3.03 -3.00
CA ILE A 19 -11.46 -4.21 -2.93
C ILE A 19 -10.85 -5.23 -1.97
N GLY A 20 -9.54 -5.45 -2.07
CA GLY A 20 -8.86 -6.38 -1.17
C GLY A 20 -8.97 -5.98 0.29
N VAL A 21 -8.78 -4.69 0.59
CA VAL A 21 -8.90 -4.20 1.97
C VAL A 21 -10.30 -4.42 2.51
N LEU A 22 -11.31 -4.19 1.68
CA LEU A 22 -12.71 -4.26 2.13
C LEU A 22 -13.22 -5.70 2.25
N THR A 23 -12.61 -6.66 1.55
CA THR A 23 -13.16 -8.01 1.46
C THR A 23 -12.35 -9.06 2.21
N ARG A 24 -11.09 -8.80 2.51
CA ARG A 24 -10.21 -9.82 3.11
C ARG A 24 -10.11 -9.63 4.61
N ARG A 25 -9.97 -10.75 5.32
CA ARG A 25 -9.83 -10.76 6.78
C ARG A 25 -8.39 -10.97 7.22
N ASN A 26 -7.57 -11.59 6.38
CA ASN A 26 -6.19 -11.91 6.70
C ASN A 26 -5.37 -10.62 6.75
N ALA A 27 -4.72 -10.37 7.87
CA ALA A 27 -3.99 -9.12 8.10
C ALA A 27 -2.85 -8.93 7.10
N ILE A 28 -2.14 -10.00 6.74
CA ILE A 28 -1.06 -9.90 5.77
C ILE A 28 -1.60 -9.51 4.39
N VAL A 29 -2.71 -10.11 3.99
CA VAL A 29 -3.33 -9.79 2.70
C VAL A 29 -3.81 -8.33 2.68
N VAL A 30 -4.44 -7.88 3.75
CA VAL A 30 -4.88 -6.48 3.86
C VAL A 30 -3.68 -5.55 3.79
N PHE A 31 -2.60 -5.87 4.48
CA PHE A 31 -1.37 -5.09 4.44
C PHE A 31 -0.81 -4.99 3.02
N MET A 32 -0.77 -6.11 2.31
CA MET A 32 -0.31 -6.14 0.92
C MET A 32 -1.20 -5.30 0.01
N CYS A 33 -2.51 -5.31 0.26
CA CYS A 33 -3.44 -4.49 -0.52
C CYS A 33 -3.20 -2.99 -0.28
N ILE A 34 -2.90 -2.60 0.96
CA ILE A 34 -2.55 -1.21 1.26
C ILE A 34 -1.26 -0.83 0.55
N GLU A 35 -0.27 -1.72 0.51
CA GLU A 35 0.96 -1.47 -0.22
C GLU A 35 0.69 -1.29 -1.72
N LEU A 36 -0.21 -2.09 -2.27
CA LEU A 36 -0.61 -1.95 -3.68
C LEU A 36 -1.23 -0.57 -3.93
N MET A 37 -2.08 -0.10 -3.01
CA MET A 37 -2.68 1.23 -3.11
C MET A 37 -1.61 2.32 -3.08
N LEU A 38 -0.63 2.21 -2.19
CA LEU A 38 0.46 3.18 -2.10
C LEU A 38 1.31 3.17 -3.37
N ASN A 39 1.60 1.99 -3.91
CA ASN A 39 2.35 1.89 -5.17
C ASN A 39 1.60 2.52 -6.34
N SER A 40 0.28 2.39 -6.36
CA SER A 40 -0.51 3.01 -7.43
C SER A 40 -0.44 4.54 -7.35
N VAL A 41 -0.46 5.11 -6.15
CA VAL A 41 -0.28 6.55 -5.96
C VAL A 41 1.11 6.97 -6.42
N ASN A 42 2.14 6.21 -6.10
CA ASN A 42 3.49 6.48 -6.57
C ASN A 42 3.58 6.45 -8.09
N LEU A 43 2.87 5.52 -8.71
CA LEU A 43 2.83 5.44 -10.18
C LEU A 43 2.24 6.71 -10.78
N VAL A 44 1.21 7.28 -10.14
CA VAL A 44 0.64 8.55 -10.59
C VAL A 44 1.69 9.66 -10.53
N PHE A 45 2.41 9.79 -9.41
CA PHE A 45 3.43 10.81 -9.25
C PHE A 45 4.55 10.66 -10.28
N VAL A 46 5.03 9.44 -10.48
CA VAL A 46 6.08 9.18 -11.46
C VAL A 46 5.59 9.53 -12.87
N SER A 47 4.35 9.17 -13.18
CA SER A 47 3.79 9.41 -14.51
C SER A 47 3.69 10.91 -14.80
N PHE A 48 3.21 11.69 -13.84
CA PHE A 48 3.13 13.15 -14.01
C PHE A 48 4.52 13.75 -14.09
N SER A 49 5.45 13.30 -13.26
CA SER A 49 6.82 13.81 -13.29
C SER A 49 7.46 13.56 -14.65
N SER A 50 7.28 12.37 -15.21
CA SER A 50 7.82 12.02 -16.52
C SER A 50 7.17 12.85 -17.62
N PHE A 51 5.85 12.99 -17.55
CA PHE A 51 5.10 13.74 -18.57
C PHE A 51 5.50 15.22 -18.59
N LEU A 52 5.66 15.80 -17.41
CA LEU A 52 6.00 17.23 -17.29
C LEU A 52 7.50 17.50 -17.37
N GLY A 53 8.32 16.47 -17.34
CA GLY A 53 9.76 16.63 -17.32
C GLY A 53 10.30 17.25 -16.04
N ASN A 54 9.58 17.09 -14.93
CA ASN A 54 9.89 17.71 -13.66
C ASN A 54 10.44 16.67 -12.67
N LEU A 55 11.69 16.83 -12.24
CA LEU A 55 12.34 15.92 -11.32
C LEU A 55 11.81 16.02 -9.89
N ASN A 56 11.13 17.11 -9.54
CA ASN A 56 10.59 17.28 -8.18
C ASN A 56 9.58 16.19 -7.84
N GLY A 57 8.76 15.77 -8.81
CA GLY A 57 7.81 14.69 -8.59
C GLY A 57 8.50 13.37 -8.28
N GLN A 58 9.61 13.09 -8.96
CA GLN A 58 10.36 11.86 -8.75
C GLN A 58 11.07 11.87 -7.40
N LEU A 59 11.60 13.02 -6.99
CA LEU A 59 12.21 13.16 -5.67
C LEU A 59 11.17 12.93 -4.57
N PHE A 60 9.98 13.48 -4.75
CA PHE A 60 8.88 13.29 -3.81
C PHE A 60 8.49 11.82 -3.70
N VAL A 61 8.42 11.12 -4.84
CA VAL A 61 8.16 9.68 -4.85
C VAL A 61 9.24 8.92 -4.10
N PHE A 62 10.50 9.32 -4.26
CA PHE A 62 11.58 8.67 -3.53
C PHE A 62 11.35 8.75 -2.02
N PHE A 63 10.98 9.91 -1.50
CA PHE A 63 10.69 10.07 -0.08
C PHE A 63 9.47 9.25 0.34
N ILE A 64 8.41 9.25 -0.46
CA ILE A 64 7.22 8.46 -0.17
C ILE A 64 7.56 6.97 -0.10
N MET A 65 8.35 6.48 -1.04
CA MET A 65 8.76 5.08 -1.06
C MET A 65 9.59 4.71 0.16
N THR A 66 10.47 5.61 0.59
CA THR A 66 11.28 5.38 1.79
C THR A 66 10.39 5.26 3.04
N VAL A 67 9.42 6.17 3.18
CA VAL A 67 8.47 6.12 4.29
C VAL A 67 7.62 4.86 4.21
N ALA A 68 7.14 4.52 3.02
CA ALA A 68 6.34 3.32 2.83
C ALA A 68 7.11 2.06 3.19
N ALA A 69 8.38 1.98 2.83
CA ALA A 69 9.22 0.83 3.18
C ALA A 69 9.39 0.73 4.69
N ALA A 70 9.59 1.84 5.38
CA ALA A 70 9.69 1.86 6.84
C ALA A 70 8.38 1.42 7.49
N GLU A 71 7.26 1.93 7.00
CA GLU A 71 5.94 1.54 7.50
C GLU A 71 5.67 0.06 7.26
N ALA A 72 6.08 -0.46 6.12
CA ALA A 72 5.92 -1.87 5.80
C ALA A 72 6.71 -2.74 6.78
N ALA A 73 7.93 -2.36 7.09
CA ALA A 73 8.76 -3.10 8.03
C ALA A 73 8.14 -3.11 9.42
N ILE A 74 7.67 -1.95 9.89
CA ILE A 74 7.05 -1.83 11.20
C ILE A 74 5.73 -2.60 11.24
N GLY A 75 4.89 -2.44 10.21
CA GLY A 75 3.61 -3.12 10.13
C GLY A 75 3.76 -4.63 10.12
N LEU A 76 4.73 -5.13 9.35
CA LEU A 76 4.99 -6.57 9.28
C LEU A 76 5.47 -7.09 10.63
N ALA A 77 6.34 -6.32 11.31
CA ALA A 77 6.81 -6.69 12.65
C ALA A 77 5.66 -6.78 13.65
N ILE A 78 4.71 -5.84 13.59
CA ILE A 78 3.54 -5.86 14.45
C ILE A 78 2.67 -7.10 14.15
N ILE A 79 2.47 -7.40 12.88
CA ILE A 79 1.67 -8.56 12.47
C ILE A 79 2.31 -9.85 12.98
N ILE A 80 3.62 -9.96 12.86
CA ILE A 80 4.35 -11.13 13.35
C ILE A 80 4.21 -11.26 14.86
N ALA A 81 4.33 -10.14 15.57
CA ALA A 81 4.20 -10.14 17.02
C ALA A 81 2.80 -10.57 17.46
N LEU A 82 1.77 -10.08 16.78
CA LEU A 82 0.40 -10.48 17.05
C LEU A 82 0.17 -11.96 16.77
N TYR A 83 0.74 -12.47 15.70
CA TYR A 83 0.63 -13.89 15.35
C TYR A 83 1.28 -14.78 16.39
N ARG A 84 2.39 -14.32 16.97
CA ARG A 84 3.06 -15.08 18.02
C ARG A 84 2.22 -15.20 19.28
N ASN A 85 1.44 -14.17 19.58
CA ASN A 85 0.58 -14.14 20.75
C ASN A 85 -0.76 -14.81 20.52
N LYS A 86 -1.20 -14.82 19.27
CA LYS A 86 -2.41 -15.49 18.84
C LYS A 86 -2.10 -16.37 17.64
N SER A 87 -2.77 -17.49 17.53
CA SER A 87 -2.56 -18.43 16.45
C SER A 87 -3.28 -18.03 15.16
N THR A 88 -3.75 -16.76 15.07
CA THR A 88 -4.48 -16.27 13.91
C THR A 88 -4.02 -14.88 13.52
N ILE A 89 -4.07 -14.57 12.22
CA ILE A 89 -3.80 -13.25 11.68
C ILE A 89 -5.05 -12.64 11.03
N ASN A 90 -6.21 -13.24 11.25
CA ASN A 90 -7.46 -12.67 10.79
C ASN A 90 -7.85 -11.49 11.68
N LEU A 91 -8.15 -10.36 11.06
CA LEU A 91 -8.40 -9.12 11.77
C LEU A 91 -9.62 -9.19 12.68
N ASP A 92 -10.64 -9.91 12.28
CA ASP A 92 -11.83 -10.05 13.08
C ASP A 92 -11.63 -10.93 14.31
N GLU A 93 -10.50 -11.63 14.42
CA GLU A 93 -10.13 -12.41 15.59
C GLU A 93 -9.08 -11.72 16.44
N ILE A 94 -8.44 -10.66 15.92
CA ILE A 94 -7.47 -9.85 16.64
C ILE A 94 -8.20 -8.61 17.12
N ASN A 95 -8.68 -8.65 18.36
CA ASN A 95 -9.60 -7.64 18.86
C ASN A 95 -9.12 -7.11 20.21
N ILE A 96 -7.84 -6.78 20.28
CA ILE A 96 -7.18 -6.39 21.51
C ILE A 96 -7.73 -5.06 22.05
N LEU A 97 -7.97 -4.11 21.17
CA LEU A 97 -8.37 -2.75 21.58
C LEU A 97 -9.84 -2.67 21.96
N LYS A 98 -10.63 -3.64 21.60
CA LYS A 98 -12.06 -3.62 21.90
C LYS A 98 -12.33 -4.09 23.34
N TRP A 99 -11.51 -4.97 23.82
CA TRP A 99 -11.66 -5.60 25.13
C TRP A 99 -10.40 -5.44 25.99
#